data_dffa6962d03d51cc536b7764ab116275
#
_entry.id   dffa6962d03d51cc536b7764ab116275
#
_cell.length_a   1.000
_cell.length_b   1.000
_cell.length_c   1.000
_cell.angle_alpha   90.00
_cell.angle_beta   90.00
_cell.angle_gamma   90.00
#
_symmetry.space_group_name_H-M   'P 1'
#
loop_
_entity.id
_entity.type
_entity.pdbx_description
1 polymer ?
#
loop_
_entity_poly.entity_id
_entity_poly.type
_entity_poly.pdbx_seq_one_letter_code
_entity_poly.pdbx_strand_id
1 'polypeptide(L)'
;VLQALIFDVDGTLADTERDGHRPAFNAAFREAGLDWHWDEALYGELLAVTGGKERILHYVSRHRPDFARLPDLNERIAALHKAKTRHYTQLAAAGSIPLRPGVARLLAEARSAGLRLAVATTTTPENVSALLVPALGPEAMSWFEVIGAGDVVPAKKPAPDIYLWVLERLGLPAAACLAFEDSENGLKASLGAGLATIVTPCDYTRGQDFGGATAILDSLEGLALPRLQAWLSGAATSVPQGFPPAI
;
A
#
# COMPACT_ATOMS: atom_id res chain seq x y z
N VAL A 1 -0.23 17.81 -18.40
CA VAL A 1 -1.51 17.08 -18.54
C VAL A 1 -1.37 15.74 -17.80
N LEU A 2 -2.37 15.40 -16.98
CA LEU A 2 -2.41 14.12 -16.25
C LEU A 2 -2.57 12.96 -17.25
N GLN A 3 -1.71 11.94 -17.14
CA GLN A 3 -1.68 10.77 -18.03
C GLN A 3 -1.84 9.45 -17.27
N ALA A 4 -1.38 9.38 -16.00
CA ALA A 4 -1.48 8.16 -15.22
C ALA A 4 -1.79 8.42 -13.75
N LEU A 5 -2.46 7.43 -13.13
CA LEU A 5 -2.65 7.32 -11.70
C LEU A 5 -1.90 6.08 -11.20
N ILE A 6 -1.08 6.26 -10.16
CA ILE A 6 -0.26 5.20 -9.56
C ILE A 6 -0.73 5.00 -8.12
N PHE A 7 -1.17 3.79 -7.79
CA PHE A 7 -1.75 3.48 -6.49
C PHE A 7 -0.84 2.56 -5.68
N ASP A 8 -0.64 2.91 -4.41
CA ASP A 8 -0.34 1.91 -3.41
C ASP A 8 -1.58 1.02 -3.18
N VAL A 9 -1.42 -0.09 -2.47
CA VAL A 9 -2.49 -1.07 -2.24
C VAL A 9 -2.95 -1.08 -0.79
N ASP A 10 -2.04 -1.41 0.13
CA ASP A 10 -2.36 -1.68 1.52
C ASP A 10 -2.62 -0.39 2.30
N GLY A 11 -3.86 -0.17 2.75
CA GLY A 11 -4.28 1.09 3.36
C GLY A 11 -4.73 2.16 2.37
N THR A 12 -4.41 2.01 1.08
CA THR A 12 -4.78 2.94 0.00
C THR A 12 -5.99 2.46 -0.80
N LEU A 13 -5.89 1.30 -1.44
CA LEU A 13 -7.03 0.71 -2.16
C LEU A 13 -8.02 0.04 -1.22
N ALA A 14 -7.54 -0.60 -0.15
CA ALA A 14 -8.35 -1.28 0.86
C ALA A 14 -7.66 -1.25 2.23
N ASP A 15 -8.43 -1.34 3.32
CA ASP A 15 -7.91 -1.39 4.69
C ASP A 15 -7.36 -2.79 5.04
N THR A 16 -6.40 -3.25 4.22
CA THR A 16 -5.85 -4.60 4.25
C THR A 16 -5.02 -4.89 5.50
N GLU A 17 -4.45 -3.88 6.14
CA GLU A 17 -3.56 -4.09 7.29
C GLU A 17 -4.32 -4.61 8.52
N ARG A 18 -5.47 -4.03 8.83
CA ARG A 18 -6.30 -4.45 9.96
C ARG A 18 -7.02 -5.77 9.70
N ASP A 19 -7.69 -5.87 8.54
CA ASP A 19 -8.66 -6.94 8.26
C ASP A 19 -8.05 -8.12 7.50
N GLY A 20 -6.86 -7.95 6.92
CA GLY A 20 -6.18 -8.95 6.11
C GLY A 20 -4.81 -9.34 6.64
N HIS A 21 -3.87 -8.42 6.63
CA HIS A 21 -2.46 -8.75 6.89
C HIS A 21 -2.20 -9.16 8.35
N ARG A 22 -2.67 -8.41 9.33
CA ARG A 22 -2.50 -8.76 10.75
C ARG A 22 -3.11 -10.13 11.10
N PRO A 23 -4.37 -10.42 10.76
CA PRO A 23 -4.95 -11.76 10.97
C PRO A 23 -4.16 -12.87 10.28
N ALA A 24 -3.66 -12.62 9.06
CA ALA A 24 -2.88 -13.60 8.31
C ALA A 24 -1.51 -13.89 8.95
N PHE A 25 -0.82 -12.88 9.51
CA PHE A 25 0.39 -13.09 10.30
C PHE A 25 0.11 -13.98 11.52
N ASN A 26 -0.92 -13.64 12.29
CA ASN A 26 -1.30 -14.43 13.48
C ASN A 26 -1.71 -15.87 13.11
N ALA A 27 -2.32 -16.08 11.97
CA ALA A 27 -2.63 -17.42 11.47
C ALA A 27 -1.36 -18.20 11.09
N ALA A 28 -0.40 -17.55 10.42
CA ALA A 28 0.87 -18.16 10.05
C ALA A 28 1.71 -18.55 11.28
N PHE A 29 1.73 -17.70 12.32
CA PHE A 29 2.42 -18.01 13.57
C PHE A 29 1.82 -19.23 14.28
N ARG A 30 0.48 -19.30 14.37
CA ARG A 30 -0.19 -20.47 14.95
C ARG A 30 0.07 -21.74 14.17
N GLU A 31 0.04 -21.68 12.84
CA GLU A 31 0.34 -22.81 11.97
C GLU A 31 1.76 -23.34 12.19
N ALA A 32 2.71 -22.42 12.42
CA ALA A 32 4.11 -22.76 12.70
C ALA A 32 4.34 -23.21 14.16
N GLY A 33 3.30 -23.32 14.99
CA GLY A 33 3.42 -23.68 16.41
C GLY A 33 4.10 -22.62 17.28
N LEU A 34 4.10 -21.34 16.82
CA LEU A 34 4.66 -20.23 17.57
C LEU A 34 3.60 -19.57 18.46
N ASP A 35 3.99 -19.18 19.66
CA ASP A 35 3.16 -18.46 20.66
C ASP A 35 3.05 -16.95 20.38
N TRP A 36 3.42 -16.53 19.19
CA TRP A 36 3.42 -15.11 18.82
C TRP A 36 2.00 -14.64 18.46
N HIS A 37 1.67 -13.47 18.97
CA HIS A 37 0.42 -12.80 18.64
C HIS A 37 0.68 -11.30 18.46
N TRP A 38 0.34 -10.77 17.30
CA TRP A 38 0.36 -9.34 17.03
C TRP A 38 -1.05 -8.79 17.21
N ASP A 39 -1.26 -8.08 18.32
CA ASP A 39 -2.46 -7.28 18.52
C ASP A 39 -2.44 -6.00 17.68
N GLU A 40 -3.46 -5.17 17.77
CA GLU A 40 -3.57 -3.95 16.96
C GLU A 40 -2.49 -2.93 17.29
N ALA A 41 -2.17 -2.76 18.58
CA ALA A 41 -1.18 -1.79 19.03
C ALA A 41 0.22 -2.18 18.57
N LEU A 42 0.66 -3.41 18.86
CA LEU A 42 1.96 -3.92 18.42
C LEU A 42 2.07 -3.93 16.89
N TYR A 43 1.00 -4.32 16.19
CA TYR A 43 1.01 -4.32 14.73
C TYR A 43 1.18 -2.91 14.17
N GLY A 44 0.51 -1.92 14.76
CA GLY A 44 0.67 -0.51 14.40
C GLY A 44 2.12 -0.04 14.54
N GLU A 45 2.81 -0.40 15.64
CA GLU A 45 4.23 -0.10 15.81
C GLU A 45 5.11 -0.78 14.74
N LEU A 46 4.81 -2.05 14.44
CA LEU A 46 5.56 -2.82 13.45
C LEU A 46 5.36 -2.33 12.01
N LEU A 47 4.30 -1.59 11.72
CA LEU A 47 4.06 -0.97 10.40
C LEU A 47 5.08 0.10 10.03
N ALA A 48 5.85 0.63 10.99
CA ALA A 48 7.01 1.47 10.70
C ALA A 48 8.06 0.77 9.83
N VAL A 49 8.08 -0.58 9.84
CA VAL A 49 8.95 -1.40 8.99
C VAL A 49 8.16 -1.88 7.78
N THR A 50 8.55 -1.39 6.62
CA THR A 50 7.92 -1.74 5.34
C THR A 50 8.42 -3.10 4.84
N GLY A 51 7.48 -3.94 4.38
CA GLY A 51 7.76 -5.29 3.89
C GLY A 51 7.48 -6.36 4.94
N GLY A 52 6.82 -7.45 4.52
CA GLY A 52 6.36 -8.49 5.44
C GLY A 52 7.49 -9.32 6.04
N LYS A 53 8.53 -9.64 5.27
CA LYS A 53 9.71 -10.38 5.75
C LYS A 53 10.55 -9.51 6.69
N GLU A 54 10.75 -8.25 6.32
CA GLU A 54 11.47 -7.25 7.08
C GLU A 54 10.78 -6.99 8.43
N ARG A 55 9.46 -6.94 8.43
CA ARG A 55 8.63 -6.79 9.63
C ARG A 55 8.76 -7.99 10.58
N ILE A 56 8.72 -9.23 10.06
CA ILE A 56 8.97 -10.43 10.88
C ILE A 56 10.38 -10.38 11.46
N LEU A 57 11.40 -10.08 10.67
CA LEU A 57 12.79 -9.99 11.12
C LEU A 57 12.96 -8.94 12.22
N HIS A 58 12.35 -7.77 12.03
CA HIS A 58 12.37 -6.69 13.03
C HIS A 58 11.72 -7.14 14.35
N TYR A 59 10.55 -7.78 14.29
CA TYR A 59 9.89 -8.32 15.48
C TYR A 59 10.76 -9.36 16.19
N VAL A 60 11.30 -10.30 15.44
CA VAL A 60 12.15 -11.38 15.99
C VAL A 60 13.39 -10.82 16.66
N SER A 61 14.07 -9.86 16.04
CA SER A 61 15.29 -9.26 16.61
C SER A 61 15.03 -8.52 17.93
N ARG A 62 13.83 -7.97 18.13
CA ARG A 62 13.48 -7.20 19.33
C ARG A 62 12.77 -8.01 20.42
N HIS A 63 11.93 -8.94 20.03
CA HIS A 63 11.00 -9.61 20.94
C HIS A 63 11.26 -11.10 21.10
N ARG A 64 12.10 -11.70 20.23
CA ARG A 64 12.39 -13.14 20.23
C ARG A 64 13.87 -13.43 19.97
N PRO A 65 14.79 -12.96 20.87
CA PRO A 65 16.23 -13.03 20.62
C PRO A 65 16.75 -14.46 20.45
N ASP A 66 16.12 -15.45 21.06
CA ASP A 66 16.51 -16.86 20.90
C ASP A 66 16.17 -17.37 19.50
N PHE A 67 15.02 -16.98 18.96
CA PHE A 67 14.65 -17.29 17.57
C PHE A 67 15.57 -16.57 16.57
N ALA A 68 15.96 -15.33 16.88
CA ALA A 68 16.88 -14.53 16.06
C ALA A 68 18.27 -15.16 15.89
N ARG A 69 18.67 -16.04 16.80
CA ARG A 69 19.97 -16.73 16.75
C ARG A 69 19.97 -18.05 16.01
N LEU A 70 18.81 -18.49 15.52
CA LEU A 70 18.71 -19.76 14.78
C LEU A 70 19.51 -19.69 13.48
N PRO A 71 20.26 -20.73 13.13
CA PRO A 71 21.12 -20.73 11.93
C PRO A 71 20.31 -20.67 10.63
N ASP A 72 19.05 -21.12 10.66
CA ASP A 72 18.11 -21.15 9.53
C ASP A 72 17.06 -20.00 9.60
N LEU A 73 17.39 -18.88 10.27
CA LEU A 73 16.48 -17.77 10.51
C LEU A 73 15.81 -17.27 9.23
N ASN A 74 16.60 -17.03 8.17
CA ASN A 74 16.08 -16.48 6.91
C ASN A 74 15.09 -17.43 6.23
N GLU A 75 15.36 -18.73 6.28
CA GLU A 75 14.48 -19.76 5.74
C GLU A 75 13.15 -19.81 6.52
N ARG A 76 13.21 -19.72 7.85
CA ARG A 76 12.02 -19.66 8.71
C ARG A 76 11.18 -18.40 8.44
N ILE A 77 11.82 -17.24 8.31
CA ILE A 77 11.11 -15.99 7.97
C ILE A 77 10.44 -16.11 6.60
N ALA A 78 11.13 -16.66 5.61
CA ALA A 78 10.56 -16.89 4.28
C ALA A 78 9.34 -17.84 4.33
N ALA A 79 9.44 -18.92 5.12
CA ALA A 79 8.35 -19.88 5.31
C ALA A 79 7.13 -19.23 6.01
N LEU A 80 7.36 -18.47 7.07
CA LEU A 80 6.31 -17.72 7.78
C LEU A 80 5.63 -16.71 6.85
N HIS A 81 6.41 -15.97 6.06
CA HIS A 81 5.86 -15.01 5.11
C HIS A 81 5.05 -15.70 4.01
N LYS A 82 5.51 -16.85 3.52
CA LYS A 82 4.76 -17.66 2.54
C LYS A 82 3.43 -18.15 3.12
N ALA A 83 3.43 -18.66 4.36
CA ALA A 83 2.22 -19.07 5.06
C ALA A 83 1.26 -17.89 5.26
N LYS A 84 1.77 -16.73 5.69
CA LYS A 84 1.00 -15.48 5.82
C LYS A 84 0.36 -15.08 4.49
N THR A 85 1.09 -15.13 3.39
CA THR A 85 0.55 -14.79 2.07
C THR A 85 -0.62 -15.71 1.70
N ARG A 86 -0.49 -17.01 1.94
CA ARG A 86 -1.58 -17.97 1.72
C ARG A 86 -2.83 -17.64 2.56
N HIS A 87 -2.67 -17.35 3.85
CA HIS A 87 -3.78 -16.96 4.73
C HIS A 87 -4.44 -15.66 4.27
N TYR A 88 -3.62 -14.67 3.88
CA TYR A 88 -4.13 -13.40 3.36
C TYR A 88 -4.94 -13.61 2.06
N THR A 89 -4.41 -14.35 1.10
CA THR A 89 -5.11 -14.60 -0.17
C THR A 89 -6.44 -15.33 0.03
N GLN A 90 -6.53 -16.22 1.01
CA GLN A 90 -7.79 -16.88 1.38
C GLN A 90 -8.81 -15.88 1.95
N LEU A 91 -8.39 -14.98 2.85
CA LEU A 91 -9.26 -13.94 3.42
C LEU A 91 -9.74 -12.96 2.32
N ALA A 92 -8.82 -12.49 1.48
CA ALA A 92 -9.15 -11.57 0.39
C ALA A 92 -10.08 -12.22 -0.65
N ALA A 93 -9.82 -13.46 -1.06
CA ALA A 93 -10.65 -14.19 -2.00
C ALA A 93 -12.07 -14.47 -1.47
N ALA A 94 -12.24 -14.54 -0.15
CA ALA A 94 -13.56 -14.63 0.48
C ALA A 94 -14.35 -13.30 0.46
N GLY A 95 -13.79 -12.22 -0.12
CA GLY A 95 -14.42 -10.91 -0.19
C GLY A 95 -14.52 -10.18 1.15
N SER A 96 -13.73 -10.60 2.15
CA SER A 96 -13.76 -10.04 3.50
C SER A 96 -13.10 -8.67 3.61
N ILE A 97 -12.41 -8.22 2.57
CA ILE A 97 -11.66 -6.94 2.56
C ILE A 97 -12.22 -6.06 1.44
N PRO A 98 -13.15 -5.13 1.75
CA PRO A 98 -13.71 -4.24 0.74
C PRO A 98 -12.70 -3.16 0.31
N LEU A 99 -12.85 -2.66 -0.91
CA LEU A 99 -12.16 -1.45 -1.35
C LEU A 99 -12.63 -0.25 -0.53
N ARG A 100 -11.72 0.68 -0.28
CA ARG A 100 -12.04 1.93 0.42
C ARG A 100 -13.01 2.79 -0.39
N PRO A 101 -13.80 3.66 0.29
CA PRO A 101 -14.81 4.51 -0.37
C PRO A 101 -14.22 5.34 -1.50
N GLY A 102 -14.88 5.29 -2.67
CA GLY A 102 -14.49 6.02 -3.88
C GLY A 102 -13.45 5.36 -4.76
N VAL A 103 -12.73 4.33 -4.30
CA VAL A 103 -11.66 3.66 -5.08
C VAL A 103 -12.20 3.06 -6.37
N ALA A 104 -13.18 2.16 -6.30
CA ALA A 104 -13.73 1.49 -7.49
C ALA A 104 -14.26 2.50 -8.51
N ARG A 105 -14.96 3.55 -8.04
CA ARG A 105 -15.48 4.62 -8.90
C ARG A 105 -14.35 5.39 -9.59
N LEU A 106 -13.31 5.80 -8.84
CA LEU A 106 -12.19 6.55 -9.42
C LEU A 106 -11.43 5.74 -10.46
N LEU A 107 -11.17 4.45 -10.19
CA LEU A 107 -10.53 3.54 -11.15
C LEU A 107 -11.34 3.43 -12.45
N ALA A 108 -12.65 3.23 -12.35
CA ALA A 108 -13.53 3.15 -13.51
C ALA A 108 -13.58 4.48 -14.31
N GLU A 109 -13.68 5.61 -13.62
CA GLU A 109 -13.69 6.94 -14.22
C GLU A 109 -12.37 7.25 -14.94
N ALA A 110 -11.22 6.96 -14.30
CA ALA A 110 -9.90 7.16 -14.88
C ALA A 110 -9.72 6.34 -16.18
N ARG A 111 -10.12 5.05 -16.16
CA ARG A 111 -10.10 4.20 -17.35
C ARG A 111 -10.98 4.76 -18.48
N SER A 112 -12.21 5.17 -18.16
CA SER A 112 -13.15 5.73 -19.14
C SER A 112 -12.61 7.02 -19.76
N ALA A 113 -11.81 7.77 -19.02
CA ALA A 113 -11.13 8.98 -19.48
C ALA A 113 -9.80 8.71 -20.22
N GLY A 114 -9.42 7.45 -20.40
CA GLY A 114 -8.18 7.07 -21.08
C GLY A 114 -6.90 7.27 -20.24
N LEU A 115 -7.01 7.47 -18.93
CA LEU A 115 -5.85 7.53 -18.04
C LEU A 115 -5.29 6.11 -17.83
N ARG A 116 -3.98 6.02 -17.82
CA ARG A 116 -3.26 4.78 -17.51
C ARG A 116 -3.27 4.54 -16.00
N LEU A 117 -3.47 3.31 -15.58
CA LEU A 117 -3.43 2.90 -14.18
C LEU A 117 -2.19 2.06 -13.90
N ALA A 118 -1.58 2.27 -12.74
CA ALA A 118 -0.47 1.47 -12.28
C ALA A 118 -0.56 1.23 -10.77
N VAL A 119 0.13 0.19 -10.31
CA VAL A 119 0.31 -0.16 -8.90
C VAL A 119 1.79 -0.01 -8.54
N ALA A 120 2.06 0.56 -7.36
CA ALA A 120 3.38 0.65 -6.74
C ALA A 120 3.29 0.24 -5.25
N THR A 121 3.52 -1.02 -4.95
CA THR A 121 3.30 -1.58 -3.61
C THR A 121 4.43 -2.50 -3.16
N THR A 122 4.57 -2.69 -1.86
CA THR A 122 5.49 -3.67 -1.25
C THR A 122 4.83 -5.03 -1.01
N THR A 123 3.52 -5.14 -1.18
CA THR A 123 2.80 -6.41 -1.08
C THR A 123 3.08 -7.30 -2.30
N THR A 124 2.82 -8.60 -2.18
CA THR A 124 3.11 -9.55 -3.28
C THR A 124 2.08 -9.46 -4.42
N PRO A 125 2.44 -9.83 -5.65
CA PRO A 125 1.50 -9.86 -6.77
C PRO A 125 0.26 -10.71 -6.51
N GLU A 126 0.42 -11.82 -5.78
CA GLU A 126 -0.68 -12.71 -5.39
C GLU A 126 -1.66 -12.00 -4.47
N ASN A 127 -1.17 -11.17 -3.54
CA ASN A 127 -2.03 -10.37 -2.65
C ASN A 127 -2.82 -9.32 -3.42
N VAL A 128 -2.17 -8.65 -4.40
CA VAL A 128 -2.84 -7.68 -5.27
C VAL A 128 -3.98 -8.33 -6.04
N SER A 129 -3.71 -9.47 -6.68
CA SER A 129 -4.72 -10.22 -7.43
C SER A 129 -5.86 -10.71 -6.54
N ALA A 130 -5.53 -11.28 -5.37
CA ALA A 130 -6.52 -11.79 -4.42
C ALA A 130 -7.46 -10.70 -3.89
N LEU A 131 -6.99 -9.46 -3.80
CA LEU A 131 -7.80 -8.31 -3.39
C LEU A 131 -8.66 -7.78 -4.56
N LEU A 132 -8.03 -7.53 -5.71
CA LEU A 132 -8.69 -6.78 -6.79
C LEU A 132 -9.68 -7.62 -7.59
N VAL A 133 -9.39 -8.90 -7.83
CA VAL A 133 -10.26 -9.74 -8.66
C VAL A 133 -11.65 -9.94 -8.04
N PRO A 134 -11.82 -10.27 -6.75
CA PRO A 134 -13.15 -10.36 -6.14
C PRO A 134 -13.89 -9.01 -6.09
N ALA A 135 -13.15 -7.90 -5.94
CA ALA A 135 -13.74 -6.58 -5.76
C ALA A 135 -14.15 -5.89 -7.08
N LEU A 136 -13.42 -6.11 -8.17
CA LEU A 136 -13.56 -5.40 -9.45
C LEU A 136 -13.91 -6.33 -10.63
N GLY A 137 -13.90 -7.64 -10.42
CA GLY A 137 -14.15 -8.63 -11.46
C GLY A 137 -12.88 -9.27 -12.05
N PRO A 138 -13.03 -10.33 -12.86
CA PRO A 138 -11.92 -11.15 -13.37
C PRO A 138 -10.90 -10.35 -14.21
N GLU A 139 -11.34 -9.27 -14.85
CA GLU A 139 -10.49 -8.41 -15.69
C GLU A 139 -9.73 -7.34 -14.88
N ALA A 140 -9.86 -7.30 -13.54
CA ALA A 140 -9.30 -6.25 -12.71
C ALA A 140 -7.80 -6.04 -12.91
N MET A 141 -7.05 -7.14 -13.04
CA MET A 141 -5.59 -7.06 -13.21
C MET A 141 -5.21 -6.42 -14.56
N SER A 142 -6.00 -6.59 -15.61
CA SER A 142 -5.78 -5.98 -16.92
C SER A 142 -6.06 -4.47 -16.95
N TRP A 143 -6.66 -3.92 -15.90
CA TRP A 143 -6.88 -2.48 -15.78
C TRP A 143 -5.57 -1.73 -15.52
N PHE A 144 -4.59 -2.40 -14.93
CA PHE A 144 -3.31 -1.80 -14.57
C PHE A 144 -2.26 -2.18 -15.61
N GLU A 145 -1.73 -1.18 -16.29
CA GLU A 145 -0.69 -1.36 -17.31
C GLU A 145 0.64 -1.82 -16.70
N VAL A 146 0.94 -1.32 -15.50
CA VAL A 146 2.14 -1.68 -14.74
C VAL A 146 1.76 -2.04 -13.32
N ILE A 147 2.25 -3.18 -12.85
CA ILE A 147 2.10 -3.62 -11.45
C ILE A 147 3.48 -3.83 -10.86
N GLY A 148 3.96 -2.84 -10.13
CA GLY A 148 5.16 -2.92 -9.29
C GLY A 148 4.78 -3.47 -7.92
N ALA A 149 5.11 -4.73 -7.66
CA ALA A 149 4.70 -5.43 -6.45
C ALA A 149 5.80 -6.34 -5.90
N GLY A 150 5.84 -6.51 -4.60
CA GLY A 150 6.76 -7.42 -3.92
C GLY A 150 8.23 -7.02 -4.01
N ASP A 151 9.07 -7.94 -4.46
CA ASP A 151 10.52 -7.82 -4.48
C ASP A 151 11.07 -7.42 -5.88
N VAL A 152 10.28 -6.69 -6.69
CA VAL A 152 10.70 -6.25 -8.04
C VAL A 152 11.82 -5.19 -8.00
N VAL A 153 12.01 -4.54 -6.84
CA VAL A 153 13.09 -3.59 -6.57
C VAL A 153 13.79 -3.96 -5.27
N PRO A 154 15.10 -3.66 -5.13
CA PRO A 154 15.89 -4.05 -3.96
C PRO A 154 15.51 -3.25 -2.70
N ALA A 155 15.24 -1.95 -2.84
CA ALA A 155 14.90 -1.10 -1.71
C ALA A 155 13.39 -0.86 -1.61
N LYS A 156 12.86 -1.07 -0.40
CA LYS A 156 11.44 -0.85 -0.08
C LYS A 156 11.20 0.62 0.29
N LYS A 157 9.92 1.05 0.23
CA LYS A 157 9.50 2.34 0.79
C LYS A 157 10.07 2.51 2.21
N PRO A 158 10.65 3.64 2.57
CA PRO A 158 10.54 4.96 1.94
C PRO A 158 11.49 5.23 0.77
N ALA A 159 12.29 4.26 0.29
CA ALA A 159 13.08 4.45 -0.92
C ALA A 159 12.15 4.61 -2.14
N PRO A 160 12.53 5.47 -3.12
CA PRO A 160 11.68 5.80 -4.26
C PRO A 160 11.65 4.71 -5.34
N ASP A 161 12.43 3.66 -5.18
CA ASP A 161 12.75 2.66 -6.19
C ASP A 161 11.51 2.08 -6.90
N ILE A 162 10.47 1.73 -6.15
CA ILE A 162 9.27 1.15 -6.72
C ILE A 162 8.52 2.14 -7.63
N TYR A 163 8.46 3.42 -7.25
CA TYR A 163 7.84 4.45 -8.06
C TYR A 163 8.66 4.78 -9.30
N LEU A 164 9.98 4.88 -9.18
CA LEU A 164 10.90 5.07 -10.31
C LEU A 164 10.77 3.90 -11.30
N TRP A 165 10.72 2.67 -10.80
CA TRP A 165 10.53 1.46 -11.59
C TRP A 165 9.19 1.48 -12.36
N VAL A 166 8.11 1.93 -11.72
CA VAL A 166 6.79 2.06 -12.37
C VAL A 166 6.81 3.15 -13.43
N LEU A 167 7.37 4.33 -13.14
CA LEU A 167 7.49 5.45 -14.08
C LEU A 167 8.29 5.07 -15.33
N GLU A 168 9.40 4.36 -15.16
CA GLU A 168 10.22 3.85 -16.26
C GLU A 168 9.40 2.95 -17.20
N ARG A 169 8.63 2.02 -16.63
CA ARG A 169 7.81 1.10 -17.42
C ARG A 169 6.60 1.75 -18.07
N LEU A 170 6.03 2.74 -17.43
CA LEU A 170 5.02 3.59 -18.05
C LEU A 170 5.61 4.47 -19.16
N GLY A 171 6.92 4.73 -19.15
CA GLY A 171 7.54 5.69 -20.07
C GLY A 171 7.02 7.10 -19.88
N LEU A 172 6.62 7.48 -18.65
CA LEU A 172 6.05 8.77 -18.33
C LEU A 172 6.92 9.54 -17.34
N PRO A 173 7.03 10.87 -17.50
CA PRO A 173 7.64 11.70 -16.47
C PRO A 173 6.73 11.79 -15.24
N ALA A 174 7.32 11.92 -14.06
CA ALA A 174 6.57 12.08 -12.80
C ALA A 174 5.55 13.24 -12.85
N ALA A 175 5.89 14.33 -13.53
CA ALA A 175 5.02 15.51 -13.72
C ALA A 175 3.73 15.22 -14.53
N ALA A 176 3.61 14.05 -15.16
CA ALA A 176 2.39 13.61 -15.85
C ALA A 176 1.57 12.58 -15.04
N CYS A 177 2.01 12.25 -13.81
CA CYS A 177 1.44 11.21 -12.97
C CYS A 177 1.03 11.76 -11.60
N LEU A 178 0.03 11.12 -10.98
CA LEU A 178 -0.33 11.31 -9.57
C LEU A 178 -0.20 9.99 -8.83
N ALA A 179 0.39 10.03 -7.64
CA ALA A 179 0.44 8.90 -6.73
C ALA A 179 -0.68 9.00 -5.68
N PHE A 180 -1.15 7.84 -5.22
CA PHE A 180 -2.08 7.69 -4.11
C PHE A 180 -1.44 6.79 -3.05
N GLU A 181 -1.44 7.28 -1.82
CA GLU A 181 -0.79 6.67 -0.67
C GLU A 181 -1.63 6.82 0.60
N ASP A 182 -1.29 6.05 1.63
CA ASP A 182 -1.89 6.17 2.96
C ASP A 182 -0.87 6.47 4.06
N SER A 183 0.42 6.25 3.82
CA SER A 183 1.47 6.22 4.83
C SER A 183 2.60 7.23 4.59
N GLU A 184 3.29 7.62 5.68
CA GLU A 184 4.48 8.49 5.62
C GLU A 184 5.60 7.87 4.78
N ASN A 185 5.85 6.56 4.92
CA ASN A 185 6.86 5.86 4.13
C ASN A 185 6.52 5.86 2.64
N GLY A 186 5.25 5.66 2.31
CA GLY A 186 4.78 5.71 0.94
C GLY A 186 4.85 7.12 0.35
N LEU A 187 4.44 8.14 1.12
CA LEU A 187 4.58 9.54 0.71
C LEU A 187 6.04 9.91 0.44
N LYS A 188 6.97 9.56 1.35
CA LYS A 188 8.41 9.82 1.15
C LYS A 188 8.93 9.15 -0.12
N ALA A 189 8.51 7.91 -0.38
CA ALA A 189 8.89 7.18 -1.59
C ALA A 189 8.39 7.86 -2.86
N SER A 190 7.11 8.24 -2.91
CA SER A 190 6.51 8.89 -4.08
C SER A 190 7.07 10.29 -4.33
N LEU A 191 7.27 11.09 -3.28
CA LEU A 191 7.93 12.40 -3.36
C LEU A 191 9.38 12.27 -3.81
N GLY A 192 10.11 11.26 -3.32
CA GLY A 192 11.48 10.96 -3.75
C GLY A 192 11.59 10.60 -5.23
N ALA A 193 10.52 10.09 -5.83
CA ALA A 193 10.40 9.86 -7.28
C ALA A 193 9.90 11.10 -8.05
N GLY A 194 9.67 12.23 -7.39
CA GLY A 194 9.19 13.48 -7.99
C GLY A 194 7.67 13.51 -8.29
N LEU A 195 6.90 12.60 -7.70
CA LEU A 195 5.45 12.52 -7.92
C LEU A 195 4.69 13.49 -7.02
N ALA A 196 3.70 14.16 -7.58
CA ALA A 196 2.62 14.76 -6.80
C ALA A 196 1.78 13.62 -6.18
N THR A 197 1.50 13.71 -4.86
CA THR A 197 0.92 12.61 -4.11
C THR A 197 -0.28 13.02 -3.30
N ILE A 198 -1.36 12.26 -3.42
CA ILE A 198 -2.57 12.38 -2.62
C ILE A 198 -2.52 11.31 -1.54
N VAL A 199 -2.73 11.72 -0.29
CA VAL A 199 -2.70 10.79 0.85
C VAL A 199 -4.11 10.60 1.39
N THR A 200 -4.49 9.35 1.59
CA THR A 200 -5.73 8.96 2.28
C THR A 200 -5.38 8.10 3.49
N PRO A 201 -5.07 8.71 4.67
CA PRO A 201 -4.65 7.96 5.84
C PRO A 201 -5.66 6.89 6.24
N CYS A 202 -5.18 5.71 6.63
CA CYS A 202 -5.97 4.66 7.26
C CYS A 202 -5.88 4.75 8.78
N ASP A 203 -6.57 3.86 9.52
CA ASP A 203 -6.59 3.90 10.99
C ASP A 203 -5.18 3.81 11.61
N TYR A 204 -4.25 3.08 10.99
CA TYR A 204 -2.88 2.94 11.48
C TYR A 204 -1.97 4.13 11.12
N THR A 205 -2.36 4.97 10.17
CA THR A 205 -1.46 6.00 9.62
C THR A 205 -1.92 7.43 9.91
N ARG A 206 -3.13 7.64 10.49
CA ARG A 206 -3.70 8.99 10.78
C ARG A 206 -2.77 9.92 11.56
N GLY A 207 -1.89 9.39 12.40
CA GLY A 207 -0.98 10.17 13.23
C GLY A 207 0.40 10.44 12.61
N GLN A 208 0.63 10.00 11.36
CA GLN A 208 1.91 10.14 10.69
C GLN A 208 2.09 11.54 10.05
N ASP A 209 3.34 11.87 9.69
CA ASP A 209 3.67 13.13 9.02
C ASP A 209 3.42 13.02 7.51
N PHE A 210 2.52 13.86 7.00
CA PHE A 210 2.20 13.96 5.59
C PHE A 210 2.66 15.29 4.97
N GLY A 211 3.69 15.90 5.54
CA GLY A 211 4.32 17.08 4.96
C GLY A 211 4.79 16.84 3.52
N GLY A 212 4.40 17.74 2.61
CA GLY A 212 4.70 17.63 1.18
C GLY A 212 3.64 16.92 0.34
N ALA A 213 2.60 16.32 0.94
CA ALA A 213 1.48 15.80 0.19
C ALA A 213 0.75 16.91 -0.60
N THR A 214 0.33 16.61 -1.83
CA THR A 214 -0.48 17.51 -2.66
C THR A 214 -1.85 17.73 -2.05
N ALA A 215 -2.44 16.68 -1.48
CA ALA A 215 -3.67 16.74 -0.71
C ALA A 215 -3.72 15.59 0.30
N ILE A 216 -4.41 15.82 1.42
CA ILE A 216 -4.74 14.79 2.42
C ILE A 216 -6.26 14.73 2.49
N LEU A 217 -6.82 13.53 2.28
CA LEU A 217 -8.26 13.30 2.21
C LEU A 217 -8.66 12.14 3.12
N ASP A 218 -9.87 12.16 3.65
CA ASP A 218 -10.41 11.02 4.43
C ASP A 218 -10.71 9.80 3.54
N SER A 219 -11.11 10.05 2.29
CA SER A 219 -11.41 9.02 1.29
C SER A 219 -11.32 9.57 -0.12
N LEU A 220 -11.45 8.70 -1.12
CA LEU A 220 -11.56 9.09 -2.53
C LEU A 220 -13.02 9.31 -2.96
N GLU A 221 -13.97 9.29 -2.02
CA GLU A 221 -15.38 9.53 -2.32
C GLU A 221 -15.59 10.97 -2.80
N GLY A 222 -16.32 11.13 -3.89
CA GLY A 222 -16.55 12.45 -4.51
C GLY A 222 -15.34 13.10 -5.19
N LEU A 223 -14.16 12.48 -5.16
CA LEU A 223 -12.97 12.99 -5.85
C LEU A 223 -13.11 12.80 -7.36
N ALA A 224 -13.19 13.88 -8.13
CA ALA A 224 -13.37 13.88 -9.58
C ALA A 224 -12.06 14.16 -10.33
N LEU A 225 -11.92 13.64 -11.55
CA LEU A 225 -10.71 13.81 -12.38
C LEU A 225 -10.33 15.28 -12.65
N PRO A 226 -11.25 16.23 -12.88
CA PRO A 226 -10.87 17.63 -13.06
C PRO A 226 -10.11 18.22 -11.87
N ARG A 227 -10.41 17.77 -10.64
CA ARG A 227 -9.68 18.21 -9.45
C ARG A 227 -8.26 17.65 -9.42
N LEU A 228 -8.06 16.40 -9.83
CA LEU A 228 -6.73 15.79 -9.95
C LEU A 228 -5.88 16.54 -10.98
N GLN A 229 -6.45 16.90 -12.11
CA GLN A 229 -5.78 17.68 -13.14
C GLN A 229 -5.39 19.09 -12.65
N ALA A 230 -6.28 19.74 -11.89
CA ALA A 230 -6.02 21.04 -11.29
C ALA A 230 -4.87 21.00 -10.27
N TRP A 231 -4.82 19.98 -9.42
CA TRP A 231 -3.72 19.79 -8.48
C TRP A 231 -2.39 19.56 -9.17
N LEU A 232 -2.36 18.70 -10.19
CA LEU A 232 -1.13 18.42 -10.93
C LEU A 232 -0.60 19.66 -11.67
N SER A 233 -1.48 20.54 -12.14
CA SER A 233 -1.10 21.78 -12.84
C SER A 233 -0.73 22.94 -11.90
N GLY A 234 -0.87 22.77 -10.59
CA GLY A 234 -0.70 23.83 -9.59
C GLY A 234 -1.81 24.90 -9.64
N ALA A 235 -2.89 24.65 -10.38
CA ALA A 235 -4.00 25.58 -10.54
C ALA A 235 -4.98 25.59 -9.34
N ALA A 236 -4.91 24.58 -8.45
CA ALA A 236 -5.70 24.53 -7.24
C ALA A 236 -4.76 24.71 -6.03
N THR A 237 -5.06 25.69 -5.19
CA THR A 237 -4.44 25.82 -3.87
C THR A 237 -4.74 24.57 -3.05
N SER A 238 -3.73 24.09 -2.31
CA SER A 238 -3.84 22.95 -1.38
C SER A 238 -5.08 23.08 -0.49
N VAL A 239 -5.80 21.96 -0.32
CA VAL A 239 -6.90 21.90 0.66
C VAL A 239 -6.32 22.18 2.05
N PRO A 240 -6.96 23.02 2.89
CA PRO A 240 -6.48 23.27 4.23
C PRO A 240 -6.32 21.98 5.02
N GLN A 241 -5.17 21.82 5.65
CA GLN A 241 -4.91 20.76 6.61
C GLN A 241 -5.86 20.95 7.80
N GLY A 242 -6.86 20.12 7.90
CA GLY A 242 -7.85 20.14 8.97
C GLY A 242 -8.02 18.77 9.61
N PHE A 243 -6.96 18.25 10.23
CA PHE A 243 -7.14 17.23 11.26
C PHE A 243 -7.03 17.93 12.62
N PRO A 244 -8.04 17.84 13.49
CA PRO A 244 -7.85 18.20 14.90
C PRO A 244 -6.80 17.23 15.49
N PRO A 245 -5.96 17.72 16.44
CA PRO A 245 -5.03 16.83 17.12
C PRO A 245 -5.81 15.71 17.81
N ALA A 246 -5.27 14.49 17.74
CA ALA A 246 -5.81 13.34 18.46
C ALA A 246 -5.86 13.68 19.95
N ILE A 247 -7.05 13.49 20.57
CA ILE A 247 -7.28 13.62 22.01
C ILE A 247 -6.73 12.37 22.71
#